data_8a5b8a813bc61ff8ea8f754c351ba954
#
_entry.id   8a5b8a813bc61ff8ea8f754c351ba954
#
_cell.length_a   1.000
_cell.length_b   1.000
_cell.length_c   1.000
_cell.angle_alpha   90.00
_cell.angle_beta   90.00
_cell.angle_gamma   90.00
#
_symmetry.space_group_name_H-M   'P 1'
#
loop_
_entity.id
_entity.type
_entity.pdbx_description
1 polymer ?
#
loop_
_entity_poly.entity_id
_entity_poly.type
_entity_poly.pdbx_seq_one_letter_code
_entity_poly.pdbx_strand_id
1 'polypeptide(L)'
;EIDDVYETGGMQNQYGLDSRSSNAKALEDNTNITMALDYENEYGKKLGIETGLKFTIRNFGKELNYLNDEYDNDYEEDIYAAYLVTKYDLTDRFGIKLGARLEQVETKATLSGPLTHDSTNIITKIFDQAIAQSPFDNPYTKVYPSAFLLYNLTERQTMQFGYSKKVNRPNRRTLSPFPNNTQDISRLRNGNPYLRPEYSDVMELTFSSNSRKLNLNMSSSYKNTSDVIMWWDRDYVTFDTTTYEILTAGNAENSKSMNFSGNIMYRPMPLASIMIWGYSWNSTISDKGEADFNGNSKGMGFGGRLTLNIPTIARIELSGNGRGKMKITTGTIPSNFRVNLGIQKSFLKNKLSITLKTNDLFDTGKFIIDTSNEVTNSITQETYTQLMYAERQRQKRNTSIVINYNFGKQQKKKWSRGNFSGRSGGMGGGGMDMDY
;
A
#
# COMPACT_ATOMS: atom_id res chain seq x y z
N GLU A 1 -7.59 -7.97 -21.15
CA GLU A 1 -7.86 -9.35 -20.66
C GLU A 1 -6.54 -9.92 -20.20
N ILE A 2 -6.39 -10.11 -18.89
CA ILE A 2 -5.26 -10.85 -18.31
C ILE A 2 -5.89 -12.02 -17.58
N ASP A 3 -5.89 -13.16 -18.26
CA ASP A 3 -6.29 -14.44 -17.67
C ASP A 3 -5.10 -14.97 -16.85
N ASP A 4 -5.09 -14.70 -15.55
CA ASP A 4 -4.14 -15.32 -14.64
C ASP A 4 -4.67 -16.70 -14.23
N VAL A 5 -4.15 -17.74 -14.88
CA VAL A 5 -4.45 -19.13 -14.52
C VAL A 5 -3.41 -19.61 -13.51
N TYR A 6 -3.82 -19.89 -12.28
CA TYR A 6 -2.97 -20.49 -11.26
C TYR A 6 -3.27 -21.98 -11.11
N GLU A 7 -2.37 -22.83 -11.60
CA GLU A 7 -2.40 -24.26 -11.27
C GLU A 7 -1.54 -24.52 -10.04
N THR A 8 -2.14 -24.97 -8.94
CA THR A 8 -1.41 -25.36 -7.74
C THR A 8 -1.19 -26.85 -7.71
N GLY A 9 0.01 -27.28 -8.05
CA GLY A 9 0.44 -28.68 -7.88
C GLY A 9 0.77 -29.00 -6.43
N GLY A 10 0.25 -30.11 -5.94
CA GLY A 10 0.49 -30.56 -4.56
C GLY A 10 1.94 -30.96 -4.28
N MET A 11 2.52 -30.48 -3.17
CA MET A 11 3.76 -31.01 -2.61
C MET A 11 3.45 -32.16 -1.63
N GLN A 12 4.07 -33.31 -1.85
CA GLN A 12 4.06 -34.39 -0.85
C GLN A 12 4.88 -33.98 0.37
N ASN A 13 4.24 -33.89 1.52
CA ASN A 13 4.93 -33.69 2.79
C ASN A 13 5.55 -35.01 3.30
N GLN A 14 6.80 -34.91 3.78
CA GLN A 14 7.62 -36.01 4.28
C GLN A 14 7.09 -36.71 5.56
N TYR A 15 5.88 -36.36 6.01
CA TYR A 15 5.26 -36.86 7.25
C TYR A 15 4.01 -37.71 7.04
N GLY A 16 3.79 -38.23 5.84
CA GLY A 16 2.74 -39.24 5.63
C GLY A 16 1.29 -38.78 5.88
N LEU A 17 1.07 -37.48 6.08
CA LEU A 17 -0.25 -36.91 6.07
C LEU A 17 -0.66 -36.80 4.60
N ASP A 18 -1.72 -37.52 4.26
CA ASP A 18 -2.34 -37.54 2.95
C ASP A 18 -2.64 -36.10 2.53
N SER A 19 -1.69 -35.50 1.78
CA SER A 19 -1.93 -34.22 1.14
C SER A 19 -2.98 -34.49 0.06
N ARG A 20 -4.26 -34.41 0.41
CA ARG A 20 -5.31 -34.31 -0.58
C ARG A 20 -4.95 -33.12 -1.44
N SER A 21 -4.36 -33.37 -2.61
CA SER A 21 -4.09 -32.35 -3.61
C SER A 21 -5.45 -31.76 -4.00
N SER A 22 -5.81 -30.64 -3.39
CA SER A 22 -6.98 -29.89 -3.85
C SER A 22 -6.58 -29.29 -5.18
N ASN A 23 -7.02 -29.90 -6.27
CA ASN A 23 -6.94 -29.28 -7.58
C ASN A 23 -7.92 -28.10 -7.57
N ALA A 24 -7.46 -26.94 -7.14
CA ALA A 24 -8.20 -25.70 -7.22
C ALA A 24 -7.69 -24.91 -8.43
N LYS A 25 -8.58 -24.60 -9.34
CA LYS A 25 -8.33 -23.71 -10.47
C LYS A 25 -9.19 -22.47 -10.29
N ALA A 26 -8.59 -21.28 -10.30
CA ALA A 26 -9.33 -20.04 -10.22
C ALA A 26 -9.11 -19.22 -11.51
N LEU A 27 -10.19 -18.70 -12.05
CA LEU A 27 -10.20 -17.67 -13.10
C LEU A 27 -10.69 -16.38 -12.47
N GLU A 28 -10.00 -15.28 -12.72
CA GLU A 28 -10.38 -13.97 -12.18
C GLU A 28 -10.47 -12.97 -13.34
N ASP A 29 -11.59 -12.28 -13.44
CA ASP A 29 -11.78 -11.14 -14.32
C ASP A 29 -11.94 -9.85 -13.52
N ASN A 30 -11.58 -8.72 -14.12
CA ASN A 30 -11.70 -7.42 -13.46
C ASN A 30 -11.98 -6.35 -14.52
N THR A 31 -13.11 -5.68 -14.37
CA THR A 31 -13.50 -4.56 -15.23
C THR A 31 -13.56 -3.28 -14.38
N ASN A 32 -12.89 -2.22 -14.84
CA ASN A 32 -12.93 -0.92 -14.20
C ASN A 32 -13.13 0.16 -15.27
N ILE A 33 -14.32 0.75 -15.29
CA ILE A 33 -14.70 1.82 -16.22
C ILE A 33 -14.88 3.10 -15.43
N THR A 34 -14.21 4.17 -15.84
CA THR A 34 -14.37 5.49 -15.22
C THR A 34 -14.70 6.52 -16.30
N MET A 35 -15.78 7.26 -16.05
CA MET A 35 -16.19 8.43 -16.81
C MET A 35 -16.12 9.65 -15.92
N ALA A 36 -15.55 10.75 -16.40
CA ALA A 36 -15.47 12.00 -15.66
C ALA A 36 -15.77 13.18 -16.59
N LEU A 37 -16.47 14.16 -16.03
CA LEU A 37 -16.70 15.46 -16.63
C LEU A 37 -16.21 16.52 -15.65
N ASP A 38 -15.16 17.23 -16.01
CA ASP A 38 -14.50 18.19 -15.14
C ASP A 38 -14.56 19.58 -15.80
N TYR A 39 -14.84 20.59 -14.96
CA TYR A 39 -14.79 21.99 -15.33
C TYR A 39 -13.84 22.71 -14.38
N GLU A 40 -12.84 23.40 -14.96
CA GLU A 40 -11.89 24.22 -14.23
C GLU A 40 -11.81 25.60 -14.86
N ASN A 41 -11.93 26.64 -14.04
CA ASN A 41 -11.79 28.01 -14.50
C ASN A 41 -11.21 28.92 -13.42
N GLU A 42 -10.42 29.90 -13.84
CA GLU A 42 -9.88 30.96 -12.99
C GLU A 42 -10.64 32.26 -13.23
N TYR A 43 -11.24 32.82 -12.19
CA TYR A 43 -11.98 34.09 -12.22
C TYR A 43 -11.12 35.20 -11.67
N GLY A 44 -10.60 36.00 -12.59
CA GLY A 44 -9.60 37.04 -12.29
C GLY A 44 -8.27 36.43 -11.83
N LYS A 45 -7.62 37.07 -10.84
CA LYS A 45 -6.31 36.63 -10.33
C LYS A 45 -6.37 35.88 -9.02
N LYS A 46 -7.57 35.74 -8.41
CA LYS A 46 -7.69 35.30 -7.01
C LYS A 46 -8.57 34.10 -6.81
N LEU A 47 -9.54 33.86 -7.67
CA LEU A 47 -10.54 32.82 -7.49
C LEU A 47 -10.38 31.75 -8.58
N GLY A 48 -10.13 30.52 -8.17
CA GLY A 48 -10.20 29.33 -9.00
C GLY A 48 -11.37 28.44 -8.56
N ILE A 49 -12.11 27.90 -9.51
CA ILE A 49 -13.21 26.95 -9.27
C ILE A 49 -12.95 25.71 -10.12
N GLU A 50 -13.00 24.57 -9.47
CA GLU A 50 -12.92 23.25 -10.09
C GLU A 50 -14.16 22.45 -9.62
N THR A 51 -14.93 21.89 -10.55
CA THR A 51 -16.12 21.09 -10.24
C THR A 51 -16.28 20.00 -11.26
N GLY A 52 -16.90 18.90 -10.88
CA GLY A 52 -17.10 17.81 -11.82
C GLY A 52 -18.00 16.71 -11.30
N LEU A 53 -18.34 15.84 -12.24
CA LEU A 53 -19.06 14.60 -12.00
C LEU A 53 -18.17 13.43 -12.39
N LYS A 54 -18.22 12.38 -11.60
CA LYS A 54 -17.46 11.15 -11.89
C LYS A 54 -18.35 9.93 -11.63
N PHE A 55 -18.36 9.04 -12.58
CA PHE A 55 -18.98 7.73 -12.48
C PHE A 55 -17.93 6.64 -12.64
N THR A 56 -17.95 5.64 -11.78
CA THR A 56 -17.00 4.53 -11.83
C THR A 56 -17.75 3.22 -11.61
N ILE A 57 -17.60 2.29 -12.54
CA ILE A 57 -18.05 0.91 -12.44
C ILE A 57 -16.85 0.04 -12.15
N ARG A 58 -16.95 -0.82 -11.16
CA ARG A 58 -15.97 -1.82 -10.81
C ARG A 58 -16.64 -3.16 -10.65
N ASN A 59 -16.31 -4.07 -11.55
CA ASN A 59 -16.81 -5.43 -11.48
C ASN A 59 -15.63 -6.38 -11.39
N PHE A 60 -15.70 -7.34 -10.51
CA PHE A 60 -14.78 -8.46 -10.53
C PHE A 60 -15.53 -9.77 -10.35
N GLY A 61 -15.18 -10.73 -11.19
CA GLY A 61 -15.63 -12.11 -11.12
C GLY A 61 -14.50 -13.02 -10.66
N LYS A 62 -14.84 -14.07 -9.97
CA LYS A 62 -13.93 -15.16 -9.62
C LYS A 62 -14.67 -16.48 -9.74
N GLU A 63 -14.31 -17.24 -10.76
CA GLU A 63 -14.70 -18.64 -10.90
C GLU A 63 -13.67 -19.50 -10.17
N LEU A 64 -14.12 -20.34 -9.28
CA LEU A 64 -13.29 -21.27 -8.53
C LEU A 64 -13.76 -22.69 -8.76
N ASN A 65 -12.97 -23.51 -9.43
CA ASN A 65 -13.20 -24.94 -9.51
C ASN A 65 -12.47 -25.62 -8.33
N TYR A 66 -13.23 -26.23 -7.43
CA TYR A 66 -12.73 -26.93 -6.25
C TYR A 66 -13.39 -28.31 -6.15
N LEU A 67 -12.60 -29.38 -6.13
CA LEU A 67 -13.06 -30.78 -6.11
C LEU A 67 -14.06 -31.13 -7.23
N ASN A 68 -13.90 -30.55 -8.42
CA ASN A 68 -14.79 -30.65 -9.59
C ASN A 68 -16.13 -29.91 -9.49
N ASP A 69 -16.33 -29.15 -8.40
CA ASP A 69 -17.47 -28.24 -8.25
C ASP A 69 -17.03 -26.82 -8.64
N GLU A 70 -17.93 -26.08 -9.28
CA GLU A 70 -17.72 -24.72 -9.76
C GLU A 70 -18.43 -23.74 -8.84
N TYR A 71 -17.68 -22.74 -8.34
CA TYR A 71 -18.14 -21.70 -7.44
C TYR A 71 -17.85 -20.35 -8.07
N ASP A 72 -18.84 -19.47 -8.09
CA ASP A 72 -18.71 -18.13 -8.62
C ASP A 72 -18.86 -17.06 -7.54
N ASN A 73 -18.08 -16.01 -7.65
CA ASN A 73 -18.17 -14.82 -6.82
C ASN A 73 -18.11 -13.59 -7.71
N ASP A 74 -19.26 -12.95 -7.92
CA ASP A 74 -19.41 -11.72 -8.68
C ASP A 74 -19.56 -10.55 -7.71
N TYR A 75 -18.74 -9.52 -7.87
CA TYR A 75 -18.81 -8.28 -7.12
C TYR A 75 -18.96 -7.10 -8.08
N GLU A 76 -19.97 -6.29 -7.82
CA GLU A 76 -20.31 -5.09 -8.55
C GLU A 76 -20.24 -3.88 -7.61
N GLU A 77 -19.57 -2.80 -8.02
CA GLU A 77 -19.50 -1.54 -7.29
C GLU A 77 -19.68 -0.38 -8.26
N ASP A 78 -20.78 0.36 -8.09
CA ASP A 78 -21.08 1.57 -8.83
C ASP A 78 -20.88 2.80 -7.93
N ILE A 79 -20.05 3.74 -8.38
CA ILE A 79 -19.70 4.95 -7.62
C ILE A 79 -20.13 6.18 -8.42
N TYR A 80 -21.09 6.91 -7.90
CA TYR A 80 -21.53 8.20 -8.41
C TYR A 80 -20.95 9.29 -7.55
N ALA A 81 -20.25 10.26 -8.15
CA ALA A 81 -19.59 11.31 -7.40
C ALA A 81 -19.80 12.67 -8.03
N ALA A 82 -20.02 13.68 -7.19
CA ALA A 82 -19.99 15.08 -7.55
C ALA A 82 -19.00 15.81 -6.62
N TYR A 83 -18.24 16.76 -7.14
CA TYR A 83 -17.31 17.51 -6.33
C TYR A 83 -17.27 18.99 -6.72
N LEU A 84 -16.91 19.80 -5.73
CA LEU A 84 -16.63 21.23 -5.89
C LEU A 84 -15.37 21.57 -5.10
N VAL A 85 -14.44 22.27 -5.73
CA VAL A 85 -13.23 22.78 -5.09
C VAL A 85 -13.10 24.26 -5.46
N THR A 86 -12.86 25.09 -4.46
CA THR A 86 -12.62 26.52 -4.62
C THR A 86 -11.24 26.86 -4.09
N LYS A 87 -10.46 27.62 -4.85
CA LYS A 87 -9.20 28.20 -4.46
C LYS A 87 -9.37 29.70 -4.39
N TYR A 88 -8.92 30.32 -3.29
CA TYR A 88 -8.96 31.76 -3.15
C TYR A 88 -7.65 32.29 -2.59
N ASP A 89 -6.98 33.17 -3.37
CA ASP A 89 -5.75 33.85 -2.97
C ASP A 89 -6.12 35.15 -2.21
N LEU A 90 -6.12 35.06 -0.87
CA LEU A 90 -6.44 36.20 0.02
C LEU A 90 -5.44 37.33 -0.15
N THR A 91 -4.15 36.97 -0.22
CA THR A 91 -3.04 37.86 -0.47
C THR A 91 -2.03 37.17 -1.39
N ASP A 92 -0.99 37.87 -1.86
CA ASP A 92 0.11 37.26 -2.62
C ASP A 92 0.86 36.19 -1.87
N ARG A 93 0.68 36.12 -0.53
CA ARG A 93 1.35 35.15 0.34
C ARG A 93 0.44 34.11 0.94
N PHE A 94 -0.86 34.37 1.00
CA PHE A 94 -1.78 33.51 1.70
C PHE A 94 -2.95 33.09 0.82
N GLY A 95 -3.12 31.79 0.61
CA GLY A 95 -4.18 31.18 -0.16
C GLY A 95 -4.94 30.12 0.64
N ILE A 96 -6.19 29.95 0.30
CA ILE A 96 -7.10 28.92 0.87
C ILE A 96 -7.63 28.08 -0.30
N LYS A 97 -7.68 26.76 -0.10
CA LYS A 97 -8.39 25.85 -1.00
C LYS A 97 -9.39 25.05 -0.17
N LEU A 98 -10.66 25.12 -0.54
CA LEU A 98 -11.75 24.37 0.10
C LEU A 98 -12.38 23.42 -0.91
N GLY A 99 -12.67 22.22 -0.50
CA GLY A 99 -13.28 21.23 -1.37
C GLY A 99 -14.25 20.33 -0.63
N ALA A 100 -15.25 19.85 -1.34
CA ALA A 100 -16.14 18.81 -0.90
C ALA A 100 -16.46 17.86 -2.06
N ARG A 101 -16.49 16.58 -1.77
CA ARG A 101 -16.91 15.54 -2.71
C ARG A 101 -18.02 14.71 -2.05
N LEU A 102 -19.14 14.59 -2.72
CA LEU A 102 -20.25 13.71 -2.38
C LEU A 102 -20.13 12.44 -3.21
N GLU A 103 -20.23 11.29 -2.57
CA GLU A 103 -20.27 10.00 -3.24
C GLU A 103 -21.49 9.21 -2.78
N GLN A 104 -22.22 8.63 -3.74
CA GLN A 104 -23.15 7.55 -3.56
C GLN A 104 -22.55 6.30 -4.13
N VAL A 105 -22.54 5.23 -3.37
CA VAL A 105 -21.93 3.94 -3.76
C VAL A 105 -22.97 2.85 -3.59
N GLU A 106 -23.12 2.05 -4.62
CA GLU A 106 -23.95 0.85 -4.63
C GLU A 106 -23.02 -0.34 -4.79
N THR A 107 -23.13 -1.33 -3.91
CA THR A 107 -22.31 -2.53 -3.95
C THR A 107 -23.19 -3.74 -3.87
N LYS A 108 -22.83 -4.77 -4.62
CA LYS A 108 -23.49 -6.07 -4.59
C LYS A 108 -22.45 -7.17 -4.77
N ALA A 109 -22.48 -8.17 -3.89
CA ALA A 109 -21.72 -9.38 -4.08
C ALA A 109 -22.67 -10.58 -4.20
N THR A 110 -22.52 -11.38 -5.23
CA THR A 110 -23.33 -12.57 -5.48
C THR A 110 -22.42 -13.78 -5.49
N LEU A 111 -22.76 -14.77 -4.67
CA LEU A 111 -22.06 -16.04 -4.61
C LEU A 111 -23.00 -17.13 -5.11
N SER A 112 -22.47 -18.00 -5.95
CA SER A 112 -23.20 -19.16 -6.47
C SER A 112 -22.31 -20.39 -6.50
N GLY A 113 -22.94 -21.55 -6.51
CA GLY A 113 -22.29 -22.85 -6.56
C GLY A 113 -23.16 -23.95 -5.99
N PRO A 114 -22.75 -25.20 -6.10
CA PRO A 114 -23.48 -26.31 -5.53
C PRO A 114 -23.40 -26.28 -3.99
N LEU A 115 -24.53 -26.45 -3.33
CA LEU A 115 -24.58 -26.74 -1.89
C LEU A 115 -24.30 -28.23 -1.71
N THR A 116 -23.08 -28.54 -1.35
CA THR A 116 -22.64 -29.94 -1.26
C THR A 116 -23.13 -30.62 0.00
N HIS A 117 -23.42 -29.84 1.06
CA HIS A 117 -23.74 -30.31 2.41
C HIS A 117 -22.74 -31.38 2.92
N ASP A 118 -21.53 -31.39 2.33
CA ASP A 118 -20.47 -32.28 2.74
C ASP A 118 -19.92 -31.83 4.09
N SER A 119 -20.39 -32.52 5.13
CA SER A 119 -19.91 -32.29 6.50
C SER A 119 -18.48 -32.76 6.72
N THR A 120 -17.82 -33.38 5.73
CA THR A 120 -16.46 -33.95 5.86
C THR A 120 -15.37 -33.04 5.32
N ASN A 121 -15.69 -31.85 4.72
CA ASN A 121 -14.72 -30.91 4.20
C ASN A 121 -14.99 -29.50 4.75
N ILE A 122 -14.00 -28.93 5.46
CA ILE A 122 -14.12 -27.59 6.06
C ILE A 122 -14.29 -26.49 5.01
N ILE A 123 -13.66 -26.62 3.84
CA ILE A 123 -13.70 -25.61 2.79
C ILE A 123 -15.10 -25.57 2.15
N THR A 124 -15.68 -26.73 1.83
CA THR A 124 -17.04 -26.81 1.29
C THR A 124 -18.07 -26.29 2.29
N LYS A 125 -17.90 -26.57 3.58
CA LYS A 125 -18.75 -26.00 4.63
C LYS A 125 -18.71 -24.47 4.67
N ILE A 126 -17.52 -23.87 4.49
CA ILE A 126 -17.37 -22.40 4.40
C ILE A 126 -18.09 -21.87 3.16
N PHE A 127 -17.98 -22.55 2.02
CA PHE A 127 -18.67 -22.17 0.78
C PHE A 127 -20.19 -22.24 0.93
N ASP A 128 -20.71 -23.34 1.46
CA ASP A 128 -22.15 -23.51 1.71
C ASP A 128 -22.71 -22.39 2.60
N GLN A 129 -21.98 -22.02 3.67
CA GLN A 129 -22.37 -20.92 4.56
C GLN A 129 -22.37 -19.56 3.85
N ALA A 130 -21.35 -19.31 3.03
CA ALA A 130 -21.25 -18.04 2.27
C ALA A 130 -22.35 -17.94 1.21
N ILE A 131 -22.62 -19.01 0.46
CA ILE A 131 -23.65 -19.05 -0.57
C ILE A 131 -25.05 -18.88 0.06
N ALA A 132 -25.31 -19.49 1.21
CA ALA A 132 -26.59 -19.37 1.91
C ALA A 132 -26.91 -17.94 2.38
N GLN A 133 -25.89 -17.10 2.52
CA GLN A 133 -26.03 -15.68 2.92
C GLN A 133 -26.05 -14.71 1.73
N SER A 134 -25.78 -15.18 0.52
CA SER A 134 -25.78 -14.38 -0.71
C SER A 134 -27.21 -13.97 -1.12
N PRO A 135 -27.45 -12.78 -1.73
CA PRO A 135 -26.46 -11.73 -2.06
C PRO A 135 -26.15 -10.82 -0.86
N PHE A 136 -24.99 -10.14 -0.96
CA PHE A 136 -24.53 -9.17 0.03
C PHE A 136 -24.61 -7.76 -0.56
N ASP A 137 -25.26 -6.84 0.12
CA ASP A 137 -25.41 -5.45 -0.30
C ASP A 137 -24.89 -4.51 0.80
N ASN A 138 -24.12 -3.50 0.41
CA ASN A 138 -23.61 -2.50 1.36
C ASN A 138 -23.57 -1.10 0.71
N PRO A 139 -24.75 -0.52 0.35
CA PRO A 139 -24.83 0.82 -0.24
C PRO A 139 -24.55 1.90 0.80
N TYR A 140 -23.90 2.99 0.41
CA TYR A 140 -23.67 4.13 1.29
C TYR A 140 -23.56 5.45 0.54
N THR A 141 -23.86 6.56 1.25
CA THR A 141 -23.64 7.92 0.76
C THR A 141 -22.75 8.67 1.75
N LYS A 142 -21.70 9.35 1.26
CA LYS A 142 -20.73 10.03 2.12
C LYS A 142 -20.19 11.30 1.49
N VAL A 143 -19.92 12.30 2.36
CA VAL A 143 -19.25 13.54 1.99
C VAL A 143 -17.79 13.50 2.44
N TYR A 144 -16.89 13.93 1.58
CA TYR A 144 -15.45 14.00 1.81
C TYR A 144 -14.99 15.46 1.72
N PRO A 145 -14.96 16.20 2.84
CA PRO A 145 -14.48 17.56 2.89
C PRO A 145 -12.96 17.62 2.81
N SER A 146 -12.44 18.73 2.30
CA SER A 146 -11.03 19.09 2.34
C SER A 146 -10.84 20.57 2.52
N ALA A 147 -9.78 20.97 3.21
CA ALA A 147 -9.38 22.35 3.41
C ALA A 147 -7.86 22.45 3.44
N PHE A 148 -7.32 23.42 2.70
CA PHE A 148 -5.87 23.66 2.67
C PHE A 148 -5.62 25.14 2.85
N LEU A 149 -4.63 25.47 3.67
CA LEU A 149 -4.08 26.79 3.89
C LEU A 149 -2.66 26.81 3.33
N LEU A 150 -2.39 27.68 2.39
CA LEU A 150 -1.05 27.87 1.80
C LEU A 150 -0.49 29.19 2.28
N TYR A 151 0.73 29.17 2.80
CA TYR A 151 1.46 30.38 3.20
C TYR A 151 2.84 30.41 2.56
N ASN A 152 3.06 31.39 1.71
CA ASN A 152 4.35 31.70 1.10
C ASN A 152 5.16 32.60 2.04
N LEU A 153 6.03 32.00 2.88
CA LEU A 153 6.91 32.75 3.77
C LEU A 153 7.84 33.69 2.98
N THR A 154 8.37 33.15 1.88
CA THR A 154 9.17 33.88 0.90
C THR A 154 8.87 33.32 -0.50
N GLU A 155 9.44 33.90 -1.56
CA GLU A 155 9.33 33.34 -2.94
C GLU A 155 9.86 31.89 -3.07
N ARG A 156 10.61 31.39 -2.08
CA ARG A 156 11.29 30.09 -2.12
C ARG A 156 10.86 29.15 -1.00
N GLN A 157 10.04 29.64 -0.08
CA GLN A 157 9.63 28.89 1.10
C GLN A 157 8.12 28.93 1.21
N THR A 158 7.53 27.75 1.26
CA THR A 158 6.09 27.55 1.40
C THR A 158 5.80 26.66 2.59
N MET A 159 4.72 26.98 3.29
CA MET A 159 4.13 26.16 4.33
C MET A 159 2.70 25.88 3.93
N GLN A 160 2.27 24.64 4.04
CA GLN A 160 0.90 24.23 3.78
C GLN A 160 0.38 23.42 4.95
N PHE A 161 -0.78 23.81 5.45
CA PHE A 161 -1.58 23.00 6.36
C PHE A 161 -2.79 22.48 5.60
N GLY A 162 -3.07 21.20 5.73
CA GLY A 162 -4.19 20.54 5.05
C GLY A 162 -4.99 19.66 5.99
N TYR A 163 -6.28 19.63 5.76
CA TYR A 163 -7.22 18.65 6.28
C TYR A 163 -7.94 17.98 5.12
N SER A 164 -8.08 16.67 5.16
CA SER A 164 -8.92 15.94 4.19
C SER A 164 -9.50 14.68 4.79
N LYS A 165 -10.77 14.41 4.48
CA LYS A 165 -11.39 13.12 4.72
C LYS A 165 -11.18 12.23 3.51
N LYS A 166 -10.69 11.00 3.75
CA LYS A 166 -10.39 10.02 2.69
C LYS A 166 -11.14 8.73 2.94
N VAL A 167 -11.41 8.00 1.87
CA VAL A 167 -11.98 6.65 1.91
C VAL A 167 -10.98 5.65 1.33
N ASN A 168 -10.85 4.50 1.99
CA ASN A 168 -10.17 3.32 1.47
C ASN A 168 -11.18 2.18 1.45
N ARG A 169 -11.48 1.68 0.26
CA ARG A 169 -12.48 0.62 0.05
C ARG A 169 -11.84 -0.74 0.20
N PRO A 170 -12.59 -1.73 0.70
CA PRO A 170 -12.12 -3.11 0.70
C PRO A 170 -11.68 -3.54 -0.70
N ASN A 171 -10.65 -4.33 -0.77
CA ASN A 171 -10.22 -4.92 -2.02
C ASN A 171 -10.85 -6.31 -2.22
N ARG A 172 -10.77 -6.84 -3.45
CA ARG A 172 -11.36 -8.14 -3.79
C ARG A 172 -10.94 -9.29 -2.86
N ARG A 173 -9.67 -9.30 -2.40
CA ARG A 173 -9.16 -10.37 -1.53
C ARG A 173 -9.78 -10.33 -0.14
N THR A 174 -10.07 -9.12 0.35
CA THR A 174 -10.71 -8.94 1.64
C THR A 174 -12.21 -9.13 1.59
N LEU A 175 -12.84 -9.01 0.42
CA LEU A 175 -14.27 -9.19 0.22
C LEU A 175 -14.65 -10.63 -0.12
N SER A 176 -13.83 -11.37 -0.87
CA SER A 176 -14.16 -12.72 -1.31
C SER A 176 -14.20 -13.68 -0.12
N PRO A 177 -15.34 -14.28 0.20
CA PRO A 177 -15.44 -15.25 1.31
C PRO A 177 -14.82 -16.61 0.97
N PHE A 178 -14.41 -16.81 -0.28
CA PHE A 178 -13.71 -18.02 -0.67
C PHE A 178 -12.26 -17.97 -0.20
N PRO A 179 -11.76 -19.04 0.47
CA PRO A 179 -10.41 -19.07 0.98
C PRO A 179 -9.36 -18.74 -0.09
N ASN A 180 -8.47 -17.81 0.25
CA ASN A 180 -7.40 -17.40 -0.66
C ASN A 180 -6.17 -18.30 -0.62
N ASN A 181 -6.04 -19.16 0.37
CA ASN A 181 -4.91 -20.06 0.56
C ASN A 181 -5.35 -21.50 0.60
N THR A 182 -5.47 -22.11 -0.58
CA THR A 182 -5.81 -23.53 -0.73
C THR A 182 -4.58 -24.45 -0.68
N GLN A 183 -3.36 -23.89 -0.65
CA GLN A 183 -2.11 -24.66 -0.58
C GLN A 183 -1.79 -25.13 0.84
N ASP A 184 -2.19 -24.34 1.83
CA ASP A 184 -2.05 -24.68 3.25
C ASP A 184 -3.44 -24.67 3.88
N ILE A 185 -4.10 -25.80 3.84
CA ILE A 185 -5.45 -25.95 4.38
C ILE A 185 -5.51 -25.83 5.91
N SER A 186 -4.37 -25.92 6.59
CA SER A 186 -4.31 -25.69 8.04
C SER A 186 -4.48 -24.22 8.42
N ARG A 187 -4.27 -23.30 7.47
CA ARG A 187 -4.35 -21.83 7.64
C ARG A 187 -5.13 -21.21 6.50
N LEU A 188 -6.42 -21.07 6.69
CA LEU A 188 -7.32 -20.50 5.71
C LEU A 188 -7.49 -18.98 5.91
N ARG A 189 -7.57 -18.24 4.84
CA ARG A 189 -7.90 -16.81 4.86
C ARG A 189 -9.18 -16.56 4.09
N ASN A 190 -10.21 -16.17 4.79
CA ASN A 190 -11.52 -15.86 4.21
C ASN A 190 -11.73 -14.35 4.19
N GLY A 191 -12.10 -13.79 3.06
CA GLY A 191 -12.61 -12.43 3.02
C GLY A 191 -14.00 -12.34 3.65
N ASN A 192 -14.45 -11.09 3.83
CA ASN A 192 -15.74 -10.79 4.42
C ASN A 192 -16.47 -9.81 3.51
N PRO A 193 -17.56 -10.21 2.84
CA PRO A 193 -18.30 -9.33 1.94
C PRO A 193 -19.06 -8.21 2.67
N TYR A 194 -19.22 -8.28 3.99
CA TYR A 194 -19.82 -7.24 4.82
C TYR A 194 -18.87 -6.13 5.26
N LEU A 195 -17.61 -6.15 4.79
CA LEU A 195 -16.64 -5.12 5.14
C LEU A 195 -17.13 -3.73 4.75
N ARG A 196 -17.04 -2.81 5.71
CA ARG A 196 -17.25 -1.39 5.49
C ARG A 196 -15.96 -0.74 4.99
N PRO A 197 -16.05 0.34 4.18
CA PRO A 197 -14.89 1.14 3.84
C PRO A 197 -14.27 1.80 5.06
N GLU A 198 -12.94 1.93 5.08
CA GLU A 198 -12.23 2.74 6.06
C GLU A 198 -12.39 4.23 5.75
N TYR A 199 -12.63 5.03 6.77
CA TYR A 199 -12.67 6.49 6.66
C TYR A 199 -11.55 7.12 7.47
N SER A 200 -10.76 7.97 6.82
CA SER A 200 -9.61 8.60 7.46
C SER A 200 -9.73 10.12 7.45
N ASP A 201 -9.66 10.71 8.63
CA ASP A 201 -9.45 12.13 8.80
C ASP A 201 -7.93 12.38 8.86
N VAL A 202 -7.40 13.13 7.89
CA VAL A 202 -5.97 13.37 7.72
C VAL A 202 -5.68 14.86 7.89
N MET A 203 -4.80 15.18 8.83
CA MET A 203 -4.22 16.52 8.99
C MET A 203 -2.76 16.45 8.59
N GLU A 204 -2.33 17.37 7.75
CA GLU A 204 -0.97 17.39 7.21
C GLU A 204 -0.38 18.80 7.27
N LEU A 205 0.87 18.88 7.74
CA LEU A 205 1.68 20.09 7.72
C LEU A 205 2.90 19.81 6.84
N THR A 206 3.05 20.57 5.76
CA THR A 206 4.18 20.46 4.86
C THR A 206 4.94 21.78 4.81
N PHE A 207 6.27 21.70 4.89
CA PHE A 207 7.18 22.81 4.67
C PHE A 207 8.11 22.48 3.50
N SER A 208 8.24 23.38 2.56
CA SER A 208 9.20 23.27 1.47
C SER A 208 10.03 24.53 1.33
N SER A 209 11.32 24.34 1.09
CA SER A 209 12.28 25.44 0.83
C SER A 209 13.14 25.06 -0.35
N ASN A 210 13.05 25.85 -1.43
CA ASN A 210 13.71 25.59 -2.70
C ASN A 210 14.69 26.70 -3.03
N SER A 211 15.98 26.43 -2.84
CA SER A 211 17.05 27.34 -3.23
C SER A 211 18.02 26.69 -4.22
N ARG A 212 18.88 27.48 -4.81
CA ARG A 212 19.86 26.99 -5.78
C ARG A 212 20.78 25.90 -5.21
N LYS A 213 21.12 26.00 -3.92
CA LYS A 213 22.07 25.09 -3.25
C LYS A 213 21.39 24.11 -2.31
N LEU A 214 20.23 24.47 -1.74
CA LEU A 214 19.55 23.69 -0.73
C LEU A 214 18.08 23.57 -1.05
N ASN A 215 17.60 22.32 -1.21
CA ASN A 215 16.20 22.00 -1.25
C ASN A 215 15.86 21.17 -0.01
N LEU A 216 14.86 21.61 0.72
CA LEU A 216 14.37 20.99 1.94
C LEU A 216 12.87 20.78 1.81
N ASN A 217 12.39 19.56 2.06
CA ASN A 217 10.99 19.26 2.20
C ASN A 217 10.79 18.48 3.50
N MET A 218 9.80 18.87 4.28
CA MET A 218 9.40 18.22 5.53
C MET A 218 7.88 18.10 5.54
N SER A 219 7.39 16.97 6.01
CA SER A 219 5.96 16.71 6.18
C SER A 219 5.72 16.02 7.51
N SER A 220 4.66 16.44 8.17
CA SER A 220 4.10 15.80 9.35
C SER A 220 2.64 15.54 9.11
N SER A 221 2.16 14.33 9.37
CA SER A 221 0.75 14.01 9.23
C SER A 221 0.23 13.26 10.44
N TYR A 222 -1.00 13.60 10.82
CA TYR A 222 -1.82 12.87 11.76
C TYR A 222 -3.02 12.30 11.02
N LYS A 223 -3.23 11.00 11.17
CA LYS A 223 -4.33 10.28 10.52
C LYS A 223 -5.13 9.53 11.58
N ASN A 224 -6.43 9.74 11.61
CA ASN A 224 -7.39 8.99 12.42
C ASN A 224 -8.31 8.22 11.47
N THR A 225 -8.31 6.89 11.58
CA THR A 225 -9.06 6.00 10.68
C THR A 225 -10.08 5.23 11.47
N SER A 226 -11.34 5.25 11.05
CA SER A 226 -12.41 4.39 11.53
C SER A 226 -12.66 3.22 10.58
N ASP A 227 -13.25 2.15 11.10
CA ASP A 227 -13.58 0.93 10.35
C ASP A 227 -12.36 0.30 9.67
N VAL A 228 -11.24 0.20 10.40
CA VAL A 228 -9.95 -0.25 9.87
C VAL A 228 -10.03 -1.69 9.38
N ILE A 229 -9.76 -1.91 8.10
CA ILE A 229 -9.80 -3.25 7.50
C ILE A 229 -8.51 -3.99 7.84
N MET A 230 -8.63 -5.11 8.53
CA MET A 230 -7.49 -5.95 8.86
C MET A 230 -7.89 -7.41 9.00
N TRP A 231 -6.89 -8.29 8.89
CA TRP A 231 -7.03 -9.71 9.15
C TRP A 231 -6.75 -9.97 10.62
N TRP A 232 -7.78 -10.16 11.43
CA TRP A 232 -7.60 -10.26 12.87
C TRP A 232 -8.51 -11.30 13.54
N ASP A 233 -9.66 -11.59 12.94
CA ASP A 233 -10.58 -12.56 13.47
C ASP A 233 -10.03 -13.97 13.20
N ARG A 234 -9.54 -14.61 14.25
CA ARG A 234 -8.97 -15.94 14.20
C ARG A 234 -9.94 -16.91 14.84
N ASP A 235 -10.42 -17.81 14.05
CA ASP A 235 -11.18 -18.95 14.53
C ASP A 235 -10.38 -20.24 14.36
N TYR A 236 -10.51 -21.14 15.34
CA TYR A 236 -9.91 -22.47 15.31
C TYR A 236 -11.01 -23.50 15.23
N VAL A 237 -11.20 -24.07 14.06
CA VAL A 237 -12.21 -25.10 13.83
C VAL A 237 -11.56 -26.47 13.81
N THR A 238 -11.93 -27.34 14.75
CA THR A 238 -11.50 -28.74 14.71
C THR A 238 -12.50 -29.55 13.89
N PHE A 239 -11.97 -30.10 12.82
CA PHE A 239 -12.74 -30.89 11.90
C PHE A 239 -12.08 -32.29 11.76
N ASP A 240 -12.81 -33.34 12.05
CA ASP A 240 -12.27 -34.68 12.23
C ASP A 240 -11.18 -34.66 13.34
N THR A 241 -9.94 -34.95 13.05
CA THR A 241 -8.81 -34.88 13.99
C THR A 241 -7.89 -33.70 13.77
N THR A 242 -8.21 -32.81 12.78
CA THR A 242 -7.37 -31.70 12.37
C THR A 242 -7.96 -30.38 12.83
N THR A 243 -7.13 -29.52 13.44
CA THR A 243 -7.51 -28.16 13.79
C THR A 243 -7.06 -27.20 12.68
N TYR A 244 -7.98 -26.43 12.16
CA TYR A 244 -7.79 -25.42 11.14
C TYR A 244 -7.79 -24.03 11.76
N GLU A 245 -6.82 -23.20 11.39
CA GLU A 245 -6.81 -21.77 11.71
C GLU A 245 -7.52 -21.02 10.56
N ILE A 246 -8.64 -20.36 10.84
CA ILE A 246 -9.36 -19.54 9.88
C ILE A 246 -9.13 -18.09 10.26
N LEU A 247 -8.58 -17.32 9.33
CA LEU A 247 -8.32 -15.89 9.51
C LEU A 247 -9.28 -15.10 8.62
N THR A 248 -10.21 -14.38 9.25
CA THR A 248 -11.23 -13.59 8.54
C THR A 248 -10.89 -12.10 8.56
N ALA A 249 -11.19 -11.39 7.47
CA ALA A 249 -11.06 -9.94 7.42
C ALA A 249 -12.22 -9.28 8.18
N GLY A 250 -11.91 -8.28 8.99
CA GLY A 250 -12.87 -7.52 9.78
C GLY A 250 -12.58 -6.02 9.79
N ASN A 251 -13.51 -5.23 10.34
CA ASN A 251 -13.35 -3.81 10.56
C ASN A 251 -13.06 -3.54 12.04
N ALA A 252 -11.81 -3.20 12.39
CA ALA A 252 -11.46 -2.73 13.71
C ALA A 252 -11.95 -1.29 13.91
N GLU A 253 -12.30 -0.92 15.16
CA GLU A 253 -12.97 0.33 15.49
C GLU A 253 -12.17 1.56 15.05
N ASN A 254 -10.88 1.64 15.41
CA ASN A 254 -10.09 2.85 15.20
C ASN A 254 -8.59 2.58 15.06
N SER A 255 -7.94 3.39 14.23
CA SER A 255 -6.49 3.50 14.17
C SER A 255 -6.05 4.96 14.13
N LYS A 256 -5.07 5.31 14.96
CA LYS A 256 -4.44 6.63 14.96
C LYS A 256 -2.98 6.49 14.55
N SER A 257 -2.56 7.27 13.58
CA SER A 257 -1.17 7.27 13.15
C SER A 257 -0.59 8.67 13.04
N MET A 258 0.68 8.80 13.40
CA MET A 258 1.47 10.01 13.25
C MET A 258 2.70 9.70 12.43
N ASN A 259 2.90 10.47 11.37
CA ASN A 259 4.01 10.26 10.44
C ASN A 259 4.82 11.54 10.31
N PHE A 260 6.12 11.41 10.26
CA PHE A 260 7.06 12.47 9.93
C PHE A 260 7.93 11.99 8.78
N SER A 261 8.13 12.84 7.80
CA SER A 261 9.05 12.57 6.70
C SER A 261 9.77 13.83 6.28
N GLY A 262 10.96 13.67 5.73
CA GLY A 262 11.69 14.80 5.20
C GLY A 262 12.84 14.37 4.30
N ASN A 263 13.23 15.30 3.44
CA ASN A 263 14.41 15.15 2.62
C ASN A 263 15.13 16.48 2.45
N ILE A 264 16.46 16.39 2.43
CA ILE A 264 17.38 17.49 2.21
C ILE A 264 18.23 17.14 1.02
N MET A 265 18.26 18.02 0.01
CA MET A 265 19.21 17.95 -1.09
C MET A 265 20.10 19.19 -1.06
N TYR A 266 21.39 18.96 -0.81
CA TYR A 266 22.40 20.01 -0.73
C TYR A 266 23.40 19.89 -1.86
N ARG A 267 23.61 20.97 -2.58
CA ARG A 267 24.57 21.09 -3.68
C ARG A 267 25.59 22.17 -3.33
N PRO A 268 26.65 21.81 -2.57
CA PRO A 268 27.67 22.79 -2.18
C PRO A 268 28.38 23.40 -3.40
N MET A 269 28.58 22.56 -4.42
CA MET A 269 29.23 22.92 -5.68
C MET A 269 28.61 22.14 -6.85
N PRO A 270 28.82 22.55 -8.10
CA PRO A 270 28.28 21.85 -9.28
C PRO A 270 28.72 20.38 -9.40
N LEU A 271 29.84 20.04 -8.79
CA LEU A 271 30.45 18.69 -8.84
C LEU A 271 29.89 17.73 -7.78
N ALA A 272 29.27 18.25 -6.75
CA ALA A 272 28.84 17.45 -5.60
C ALA A 272 27.36 17.70 -5.26
N SER A 273 26.65 16.62 -4.99
CA SER A 273 25.32 16.68 -4.39
C SER A 273 25.18 15.65 -3.28
N ILE A 274 24.57 16.08 -2.16
CA ILE A 274 24.25 15.27 -1.01
C ILE A 274 22.74 15.27 -0.88
N MET A 275 22.14 14.10 -0.79
CA MET A 275 20.73 13.90 -0.48
C MET A 275 20.61 13.08 0.78
N ILE A 276 19.82 13.54 1.74
CA ILE A 276 19.49 12.81 2.97
C ILE A 276 17.97 12.80 3.07
N TRP A 277 17.42 11.67 3.44
CA TRP A 277 16.00 11.52 3.67
C TRP A 277 15.72 10.61 4.86
N GLY A 278 14.58 10.82 5.47
CA GLY A 278 14.13 9.98 6.56
C GLY A 278 12.63 10.08 6.76
N TYR A 279 12.10 9.07 7.40
CA TYR A 279 10.72 9.04 7.86
C TYR A 279 10.61 8.29 9.19
N SER A 280 9.62 8.64 9.97
CA SER A 280 9.21 7.88 11.15
C SER A 280 7.69 7.82 11.22
N TRP A 281 7.19 6.78 11.82
CA TRP A 281 5.77 6.59 12.04
C TRP A 281 5.52 5.94 13.40
N ASN A 282 4.37 6.28 13.96
CA ASN A 282 3.79 5.66 15.13
C ASN A 282 2.30 5.46 14.88
N SER A 283 1.80 4.25 15.08
CA SER A 283 0.41 3.91 14.86
C SER A 283 -0.12 3.06 15.99
N THR A 284 -1.32 3.40 16.44
CA THR A 284 -2.09 2.60 17.39
C THR A 284 -3.34 2.12 16.70
N ILE A 285 -3.71 0.88 16.94
CA ILE A 285 -4.97 0.28 16.50
C ILE A 285 -5.70 -0.18 17.75
N SER A 286 -6.97 0.12 17.87
CA SER A 286 -7.81 -0.31 18.97
C SER A 286 -9.15 -0.81 18.45
N ASP A 287 -9.57 -1.92 19.02
CA ASP A 287 -10.92 -2.43 18.92
C ASP A 287 -11.41 -2.80 20.32
N LYS A 288 -12.53 -2.25 20.73
CA LYS A 288 -13.18 -2.55 22.01
C LYS A 288 -14.41 -3.45 21.82
N GLY A 289 -14.69 -3.81 20.57
CA GLY A 289 -15.81 -4.66 20.19
C GLY A 289 -15.46 -6.14 20.29
N GLU A 290 -15.63 -6.84 19.19
CA GLU A 290 -15.49 -8.31 19.14
C GLU A 290 -14.08 -8.81 19.41
N ALA A 291 -13.03 -8.03 19.06
CA ALA A 291 -11.65 -8.46 19.17
C ALA A 291 -10.96 -8.09 20.50
N ASP A 292 -11.47 -7.10 21.22
CA ASP A 292 -10.83 -6.51 22.43
C ASP A 292 -9.31 -6.37 22.29
N PHE A 293 -8.90 -5.69 21.21
CA PHE A 293 -7.54 -5.68 20.74
C PHE A 293 -6.92 -4.29 20.81
N ASN A 294 -5.69 -4.21 21.30
CA ASN A 294 -4.92 -2.98 21.37
C ASN A 294 -3.49 -3.19 20.83
N GLY A 295 -3.22 -2.63 19.67
CA GLY A 295 -1.94 -2.77 19.01
C GLY A 295 -1.18 -1.45 18.89
N ASN A 296 0.12 -1.48 19.09
CA ASN A 296 1.01 -0.34 18.85
C ASN A 296 2.15 -0.73 17.93
N SER A 297 2.33 0.05 16.88
CA SER A 297 3.39 -0.13 15.90
C SER A 297 4.16 1.16 15.72
N LYS A 298 5.49 1.11 15.68
CA LYS A 298 6.33 2.27 15.41
C LYS A 298 7.60 1.88 14.68
N GLY A 299 8.10 2.80 13.86
CA GLY A 299 9.33 2.56 13.13
C GLY A 299 9.92 3.84 12.55
N MET A 300 11.13 3.69 12.02
CA MET A 300 11.81 4.75 11.28
C MET A 300 12.63 4.15 10.14
N GLY A 301 12.76 4.94 9.08
CA GLY A 301 13.67 4.64 7.99
C GLY A 301 14.45 5.89 7.60
N PHE A 302 15.63 5.69 7.07
CA PHE A 302 16.52 6.77 6.68
C PHE A 302 17.42 6.33 5.53
N GLY A 303 17.95 7.32 4.83
CA GLY A 303 18.90 7.06 3.76
C GLY A 303 19.61 8.32 3.30
N GLY A 304 20.61 8.12 2.48
CA GLY A 304 21.37 9.21 1.91
C GLY A 304 22.06 8.80 0.63
N ARG A 305 22.43 9.81 -0.14
CA ARG A 305 23.17 9.66 -1.39
C ARG A 305 24.16 10.79 -1.53
N LEU A 306 25.42 10.41 -1.74
CA LEU A 306 26.48 11.32 -2.15
C LEU A 306 26.78 11.06 -3.62
N THR A 307 26.68 12.10 -4.44
CA THR A 307 27.07 12.03 -5.86
C THR A 307 28.21 13.02 -6.10
N LEU A 308 29.31 12.51 -6.64
CA LEU A 308 30.45 13.29 -7.07
C LEU A 308 30.59 13.15 -8.59
N ASN A 309 30.51 14.27 -9.31
CA ASN A 309 30.74 14.31 -10.75
C ASN A 309 32.14 14.90 -11.00
N ILE A 310 33.15 14.08 -11.16
CA ILE A 310 34.52 14.50 -11.41
C ILE A 310 34.68 14.58 -12.93
N PRO A 311 34.80 15.81 -13.51
CA PRO A 311 34.88 15.99 -14.95
C PRO A 311 35.96 15.14 -15.57
N THR A 312 35.68 14.54 -16.73
CA THR A 312 36.59 13.66 -17.50
C THR A 312 36.99 12.33 -16.82
N ILE A 313 36.85 12.24 -15.49
CA ILE A 313 37.27 11.03 -14.74
C ILE A 313 36.10 10.08 -14.59
N ALA A 314 35.15 10.39 -13.71
CA ALA A 314 33.99 9.53 -13.43
C ALA A 314 32.91 10.27 -12.63
N ARG A 315 31.71 9.72 -12.65
CA ARG A 315 30.65 9.97 -11.67
C ARG A 315 30.68 8.89 -10.62
N ILE A 316 30.81 9.26 -9.36
CA ILE A 316 30.80 8.36 -8.21
C ILE A 316 29.53 8.60 -7.44
N GLU A 317 28.81 7.56 -7.11
CA GLU A 317 27.62 7.59 -6.29
C GLU A 317 27.77 6.59 -5.13
N LEU A 318 27.72 7.12 -3.91
CA LEU A 318 27.61 6.33 -2.70
C LEU A 318 26.22 6.54 -2.14
N SER A 319 25.46 5.49 -1.96
CA SER A 319 24.12 5.58 -1.38
C SER A 319 23.94 4.55 -0.27
N GLY A 320 23.24 4.95 0.76
CA GLY A 320 22.87 4.07 1.87
C GLY A 320 21.41 4.26 2.21
N ASN A 321 20.76 3.18 2.60
CA ASN A 321 19.41 3.21 3.15
C ASN A 321 19.25 2.14 4.21
N GLY A 322 18.43 2.44 5.20
CA GLY A 322 18.19 1.55 6.30
C GLY A 322 16.91 1.85 7.03
N ARG A 323 16.58 0.96 7.92
CA ARG A 323 15.52 1.13 8.91
C ARG A 323 16.09 0.90 10.31
N GLY A 324 15.57 1.62 11.30
CA GLY A 324 15.77 1.31 12.72
C GLY A 324 15.02 0.05 13.13
N LYS A 325 15.17 -0.36 14.38
CA LYS A 325 14.33 -1.40 14.99
C LYS A 325 12.86 -0.94 14.94
N MET A 326 12.00 -1.77 14.38
CA MET A 326 10.56 -1.48 14.29
C MET A 326 9.82 -2.34 15.31
N LYS A 327 8.88 -1.73 16.03
CA LYS A 327 7.87 -2.45 16.80
C LYS A 327 6.64 -2.62 15.91
N ILE A 328 6.16 -3.84 15.79
CA ILE A 328 4.86 -4.16 15.19
C ILE A 328 3.95 -4.72 16.29
N THR A 329 2.67 -4.83 16.04
CA THR A 329 1.71 -5.32 17.03
C THR A 329 2.11 -6.68 17.60
N THR A 330 2.65 -7.55 16.77
CA THR A 330 2.97 -8.94 17.08
C THR A 330 4.45 -9.19 17.39
N GLY A 331 5.29 -8.16 17.47
CA GLY A 331 6.71 -8.38 17.76
C GLY A 331 7.63 -7.25 17.34
N THR A 332 8.85 -7.59 16.98
CA THR A 332 9.85 -6.63 16.53
C THR A 332 10.56 -7.06 15.27
N ILE A 333 10.88 -6.08 14.44
CA ILE A 333 11.69 -6.27 13.26
C ILE A 333 13.02 -5.56 13.51
N PRO A 334 14.16 -6.26 13.54
CA PRO A 334 15.46 -5.67 13.78
C PRO A 334 15.86 -4.63 12.76
N SER A 335 16.80 -3.76 13.14
CA SER A 335 17.37 -2.76 12.24
C SER A 335 18.09 -3.41 11.06
N ASN A 336 18.06 -2.73 9.92
CA ASN A 336 18.76 -3.16 8.71
C ASN A 336 19.34 -1.91 8.02
N PHE A 337 20.54 -2.04 7.47
CA PHE A 337 21.20 -0.98 6.73
C PHE A 337 21.98 -1.54 5.56
N ARG A 338 21.90 -0.89 4.39
CA ARG A 338 22.61 -1.27 3.18
C ARG A 338 23.34 -0.09 2.58
N VAL A 339 24.53 -0.33 2.05
CA VAL A 339 25.33 0.65 1.33
C VAL A 339 25.57 0.16 -0.09
N ASN A 340 25.38 1.04 -1.05
CA ASN A 340 25.63 0.76 -2.46
C ASN A 340 26.66 1.75 -3.02
N LEU A 341 27.53 1.27 -3.89
CA LEU A 341 28.53 2.07 -4.60
C LEU A 341 28.32 1.94 -6.11
N GLY A 342 28.28 3.06 -6.79
CA GLY A 342 28.25 3.15 -8.25
C GLY A 342 29.40 4.01 -8.77
N ILE A 343 30.12 3.54 -9.77
CA ILE A 343 31.17 4.30 -10.47
C ILE A 343 30.85 4.25 -11.96
N GLN A 344 30.53 5.40 -12.55
CA GLN A 344 30.19 5.52 -13.96
C GLN A 344 31.21 6.35 -14.70
N LYS A 345 31.69 5.86 -15.83
CA LYS A 345 32.50 6.65 -16.77
C LYS A 345 31.83 6.69 -18.13
N SER A 346 31.77 7.91 -18.69
CA SER A 346 31.23 8.13 -20.02
C SER A 346 32.34 8.34 -21.04
N PHE A 347 32.16 7.79 -22.22
CA PHE A 347 33.09 7.82 -23.36
C PHE A 347 32.33 8.31 -24.61
N LEU A 348 33.07 8.55 -25.69
CA LEU A 348 32.54 8.88 -27.02
C LEU A 348 31.50 10.03 -26.98
N LYS A 349 31.83 11.12 -26.30
CA LYS A 349 30.92 12.28 -26.11
C LYS A 349 29.57 11.86 -25.51
N ASN A 350 29.60 11.03 -24.45
CA ASN A 350 28.45 10.48 -23.74
C ASN A 350 27.60 9.46 -24.52
N LYS A 351 28.09 8.95 -25.66
CA LYS A 351 27.40 7.87 -26.36
C LYS A 351 27.58 6.51 -25.69
N LEU A 352 28.73 6.24 -25.08
CA LEU A 352 29.02 5.02 -24.33
C LEU A 352 29.16 5.36 -22.85
N SER A 353 28.50 4.63 -21.98
CA SER A 353 28.73 4.69 -20.54
C SER A 353 28.95 3.30 -19.97
N ILE A 354 29.97 3.17 -19.13
CA ILE A 354 30.27 1.96 -18.38
C ILE A 354 30.07 2.28 -16.90
N THR A 355 29.25 1.48 -16.23
CA THR A 355 28.92 1.64 -14.80
C THR A 355 29.30 0.36 -14.07
N LEU A 356 30.21 0.47 -13.11
CA LEU A 356 30.44 -0.54 -12.10
C LEU A 356 29.48 -0.25 -10.94
N LYS A 357 28.63 -1.21 -10.59
CA LYS A 357 27.64 -1.07 -9.51
C LYS A 357 27.81 -2.22 -8.53
N THR A 358 27.98 -1.89 -7.25
CA THR A 358 28.00 -2.85 -6.16
C THR A 358 26.84 -2.53 -5.23
N ASN A 359 25.91 -3.47 -5.11
CA ASN A 359 24.80 -3.41 -4.15
C ASN A 359 25.22 -4.14 -2.87
N ASP A 360 24.78 -3.59 -1.74
CA ASP A 360 25.06 -4.14 -0.41
C ASP A 360 26.56 -4.40 -0.17
N LEU A 361 27.34 -3.32 -0.26
CA LEU A 361 28.80 -3.35 -0.20
C LEU A 361 29.35 -4.11 1.03
N PHE A 362 28.64 -4.08 2.15
CA PHE A 362 29.05 -4.69 3.41
C PHE A 362 28.32 -6.01 3.73
N ASP A 363 27.45 -6.50 2.81
CA ASP A 363 26.65 -7.72 2.98
C ASP A 363 25.76 -7.71 4.26
N THR A 364 25.14 -6.57 4.52
CA THR A 364 24.34 -6.32 5.72
C THR A 364 22.82 -6.47 5.49
N GLY A 365 22.41 -6.74 4.24
CA GLY A 365 21.02 -6.72 3.79
C GLY A 365 20.21 -7.95 4.18
N LYS A 366 20.07 -8.24 5.48
CA LYS A 366 19.22 -9.32 6.00
C LYS A 366 17.86 -8.76 6.41
N PHE A 367 16.80 -9.51 6.13
CA PHE A 367 15.47 -9.27 6.65
C PHE A 367 15.16 -10.31 7.73
N ILE A 368 14.99 -9.85 8.94
CA ILE A 368 14.69 -10.70 10.09
C ILE A 368 13.33 -10.29 10.64
N ILE A 369 12.50 -11.26 10.94
CA ILE A 369 11.27 -11.12 11.71
C ILE A 369 11.46 -11.94 12.99
N ASP A 370 11.17 -11.31 14.11
CA ASP A 370 11.21 -11.94 15.41
C ASP A 370 9.94 -11.53 16.16
N THR A 371 9.00 -12.45 16.22
CA THR A 371 7.69 -12.20 16.82
C THR A 371 7.40 -13.20 17.94
N SER A 372 6.73 -12.69 18.95
CA SER A 372 6.26 -13.44 20.11
C SER A 372 4.83 -13.02 20.39
N ASN A 373 3.89 -13.93 20.21
CA ASN A 373 2.46 -13.71 20.42
C ASN A 373 1.94 -14.64 21.49
N GLU A 374 1.11 -14.11 22.37
CA GLU A 374 0.25 -14.95 23.22
C GLU A 374 -1.00 -15.31 22.40
N VAL A 375 -1.23 -16.59 22.27
CA VAL A 375 -2.39 -17.15 21.55
C VAL A 375 -3.17 -18.00 22.52
N THR A 376 -4.45 -17.71 22.69
CA THR A 376 -5.38 -18.53 23.46
C THR A 376 -6.12 -19.45 22.51
N ASN A 377 -6.02 -20.76 22.73
CA ASN A 377 -6.79 -21.73 21.99
C ASN A 377 -8.26 -21.60 22.37
N SER A 378 -9.13 -21.30 21.42
CA SER A 378 -10.56 -21.10 21.65
C SER A 378 -11.29 -22.37 22.14
N ILE A 379 -10.73 -23.55 21.90
CA ILE A 379 -11.31 -24.84 22.29
C ILE A 379 -10.83 -25.24 23.68
N THR A 380 -9.51 -25.25 23.93
CA THR A 380 -8.94 -25.70 25.20
C THR A 380 -8.85 -24.59 26.24
N GLN A 381 -9.04 -23.31 25.84
CA GLN A 381 -8.84 -22.12 26.67
C GLN A 381 -7.42 -21.99 27.22
N GLU A 382 -6.47 -22.77 26.72
CA GLU A 382 -5.07 -22.68 27.10
C GLU A 382 -4.38 -21.56 26.35
N THR A 383 -3.63 -20.75 27.08
CA THR A 383 -2.80 -19.68 26.51
C THR A 383 -1.36 -20.17 26.37
N TYR A 384 -0.81 -20.06 25.16
CA TYR A 384 0.57 -20.40 24.88
C TYR A 384 1.27 -19.28 24.11
N THR A 385 2.58 -19.20 24.25
CA THR A 385 3.39 -18.22 23.52
C THR A 385 3.87 -18.83 22.19
N GLN A 386 3.39 -18.28 21.09
CA GLN A 386 3.86 -18.62 19.76
C GLN A 386 5.07 -17.75 19.39
N LEU A 387 6.22 -18.39 19.18
CA LEU A 387 7.44 -17.74 18.72
C LEU A 387 7.63 -17.98 17.22
N MET A 388 7.86 -16.91 16.47
CA MET A 388 8.22 -17.02 15.07
C MET A 388 9.51 -16.24 14.79
N TYR A 389 10.54 -16.96 14.34
CA TYR A 389 11.77 -16.37 13.82
C TYR A 389 11.91 -16.70 12.35
N ALA A 390 12.02 -15.67 11.53
CA ALA A 390 12.27 -15.83 10.11
C ALA A 390 13.44 -14.93 9.67
N GLU A 391 14.44 -15.51 9.03
CA GLU A 391 15.54 -14.77 8.40
C GLU A 391 15.49 -14.99 6.89
N ARG A 392 15.42 -13.88 6.15
CA ARG A 392 15.45 -13.91 4.69
C ARG A 392 16.57 -13.02 4.17
N GLN A 393 17.50 -13.62 3.46
CA GLN A 393 18.55 -12.93 2.70
C GLN A 393 18.29 -13.13 1.21
N ARG A 394 17.72 -12.10 0.54
CA ARG A 394 17.39 -12.23 -0.90
C ARG A 394 18.63 -12.35 -1.79
N GLN A 395 19.63 -11.52 -1.53
CA GLN A 395 20.90 -11.50 -2.26
C GLN A 395 22.00 -11.03 -1.31
N LYS A 396 23.16 -11.69 -1.39
CA LYS A 396 24.40 -11.20 -0.82
C LYS A 396 24.92 -10.02 -1.66
N ARG A 397 26.05 -9.46 -1.29
CA ARG A 397 26.75 -8.45 -2.09
C ARG A 397 26.76 -8.84 -3.57
N ASN A 398 26.25 -7.97 -4.41
CA ASN A 398 26.20 -8.19 -5.86
C ASN A 398 26.93 -7.05 -6.57
N THR A 399 27.89 -7.42 -7.40
CA THR A 399 28.63 -6.48 -8.24
C THR A 399 28.33 -6.75 -9.70
N SER A 400 27.95 -5.71 -10.44
CA SER A 400 27.60 -5.78 -11.85
C SER A 400 28.27 -4.68 -12.66
N ILE A 401 28.55 -4.98 -13.92
CA ILE A 401 29.01 -4.00 -14.91
C ILE A 401 27.86 -3.78 -15.89
N VAL A 402 27.44 -2.52 -16.02
CA VAL A 402 26.40 -2.11 -16.96
C VAL A 402 27.04 -1.28 -18.07
N ILE A 403 26.85 -1.69 -19.31
CA ILE A 403 27.35 -0.99 -20.50
C ILE A 403 26.14 -0.46 -21.26
N ASN A 404 26.05 0.86 -21.41
CA ASN A 404 25.01 1.50 -22.20
C ASN A 404 25.63 2.21 -23.40
N TYR A 405 25.11 1.91 -24.60
CA TYR A 405 25.52 2.59 -25.82
C TYR A 405 24.30 3.19 -26.53
N ASN A 406 24.34 4.51 -26.72
CA ASN A 406 23.26 5.26 -27.36
C ASN A 406 23.55 5.42 -28.85
N PHE A 407 22.74 4.78 -29.68
CA PHE A 407 22.77 4.92 -31.13
C PHE A 407 21.99 6.16 -31.62
N GLY A 408 22.40 6.73 -32.72
CA GLY A 408 21.68 7.81 -33.40
C GLY A 408 21.90 9.21 -32.81
N LYS A 409 21.11 10.15 -33.30
CA LYS A 409 21.10 11.56 -32.82
C LYS A 409 20.14 11.65 -31.62
N GLN A 410 20.65 12.08 -30.48
CA GLN A 410 19.75 12.44 -29.36
C GLN A 410 18.91 13.64 -29.79
N GLN A 411 17.61 13.45 -29.90
CA GLN A 411 16.68 14.58 -29.96
C GLN A 411 16.79 15.35 -28.64
N LYS A 412 17.22 16.59 -28.71
CA LYS A 412 17.11 17.50 -27.54
C LYS A 412 15.62 17.58 -27.21
N LYS A 413 15.20 16.99 -26.09
CA LYS A 413 13.87 17.25 -25.54
C LYS A 413 13.74 18.77 -25.44
N LYS A 414 12.91 19.39 -26.27
CA LYS A 414 12.47 20.76 -26.03
C LYS A 414 11.76 20.72 -24.67
N TRP A 415 12.38 21.33 -23.69
CA TRP A 415 11.69 21.65 -22.45
C TRP A 415 10.57 22.61 -22.83
N SER A 416 9.36 22.09 -23.00
CA SER A 416 8.19 22.95 -22.90
C SER A 416 8.15 23.41 -21.44
N ARG A 417 8.19 24.69 -21.21
CA ARG A 417 7.71 25.28 -19.97
C ARG A 417 6.21 25.00 -19.95
N GLY A 418 5.83 23.78 -19.58
CA GLY A 418 4.49 23.48 -19.16
C GLY A 418 4.27 24.26 -17.89
N ASN A 419 3.22 25.04 -17.85
CA ASN A 419 2.70 25.66 -16.65
C ASN A 419 2.70 24.61 -15.54
N PHE A 420 3.42 24.91 -14.49
CA PHE A 420 3.41 24.14 -13.26
C PHE A 420 2.09 24.46 -12.53
N SER A 421 0.97 24.08 -13.15
CA SER A 421 -0.28 23.95 -12.42
C SER A 421 -0.07 22.74 -11.50
N GLY A 422 -0.09 23.02 -10.21
CA GLY A 422 0.31 22.13 -9.14
C GLY A 422 -0.36 20.77 -9.21
N ARG A 423 0.28 19.84 -9.86
CA ARG A 423 0.11 18.44 -9.53
C ARG A 423 0.88 18.24 -8.22
N SER A 424 0.18 18.44 -7.13
CA SER A 424 0.52 17.84 -5.86
C SER A 424 0.54 16.33 -6.12
N GLY A 425 1.67 15.84 -6.59
CA GLY A 425 1.98 14.45 -6.54
C GLY A 425 2.02 14.11 -5.06
N GLY A 426 0.89 13.70 -4.51
CA GLY A 426 0.91 12.91 -3.31
C GLY A 426 1.92 11.80 -3.60
N MET A 427 3.06 11.79 -2.90
CA MET A 427 3.73 10.55 -2.61
C MET A 427 2.66 9.74 -1.88
N GLY A 428 1.93 8.94 -2.66
CA GLY A 428 1.15 7.86 -2.11
C GLY A 428 2.12 7.13 -1.23
N GLY A 429 1.88 7.19 0.07
CA GLY A 429 2.40 6.17 0.96
C GLY A 429 1.96 4.87 0.32
N GLY A 430 2.87 4.22 -0.40
CA GLY A 430 2.73 2.82 -0.69
C GLY A 430 2.53 2.19 0.67
N GLY A 431 1.29 1.84 0.97
CA GLY A 431 1.03 0.84 1.97
C GLY A 431 1.98 -0.27 1.57
N MET A 432 2.95 -0.60 2.40
CA MET A 432 3.58 -1.89 2.31
C MET A 432 2.43 -2.85 2.55
N ASP A 433 1.86 -3.38 1.47
CA ASP A 433 1.16 -4.65 1.51
C ASP A 433 2.18 -5.63 2.06
N MET A 434 2.16 -5.80 3.37
CA MET A 434 2.82 -6.91 4.01
C MET A 434 1.89 -8.09 3.82
N ASP A 435 2.01 -8.74 2.65
CA ASP A 435 1.55 -10.10 2.48
C ASP A 435 2.37 -10.97 3.44
N TYR A 436 1.75 -11.38 4.53
CA TYR A 436 2.17 -12.50 5.37
C TYR A 436 1.37 -13.72 5.04
#